data_c46061f3498de008b46937cc51757f55
#
_entry.id   c46061f3498de008b46937cc51757f55
#
_cell.length_a   1.000
_cell.length_b   1.000
_cell.length_c   1.000
_cell.angle_alpha   90.00
_cell.angle_beta   90.00
_cell.angle_gamma   90.00
#
_symmetry.space_group_name_H-M   'P 1'
#
loop_
_entity.id
_entity.type
_entity.pdbx_description
1 polymer ?
#
loop_
_entity_poly.entity_id
_entity_poly.type
_entity_poly.pdbx_seq_one_letter_code
_entity_poly.pdbx_strand_id
1 'polypeptide(L)'
;MRTDIAQPIHLKDYRPPDWLVETVALDVSLHPTQTKVRATLTLKPNPPVAAAPLILDGDGLSLVSLKLDGTVLPPDSYAASPDSLTIPQPPNGPFTLEIETLVDPTANTQLSGLYRSSGTYCTQCEAEGFRRITSVSYTHLTLPTILLV
;
A
#
# COMPACT_ATOMS: atom_id res chain seq x y z
N MET A 1 -10.47 0.82 -11.67
CA MET A 1 -10.58 -0.64 -11.86
C MET A 1 -9.55 -1.06 -12.90
N ARG A 2 -8.50 -1.72 -12.48
CA ARG A 2 -7.46 -2.19 -13.39
C ARG A 2 -8.03 -3.32 -14.24
N THR A 3 -8.25 -3.06 -15.52
CA THR A 3 -8.69 -4.06 -16.51
C THR A 3 -7.51 -4.62 -17.30
N ASP A 4 -6.29 -4.42 -16.79
CA ASP A 4 -5.09 -4.77 -17.51
C ASP A 4 -4.90 -6.29 -17.56
N ILE A 5 -4.68 -6.79 -18.75
CA ILE A 5 -4.17 -8.14 -18.95
C ILE A 5 -2.84 -8.22 -18.16
N ALA A 6 -2.77 -9.15 -17.22
CA ALA A 6 -1.58 -9.33 -16.41
C ALA A 6 -0.35 -9.51 -17.32
N GLN A 7 0.57 -8.56 -17.26
CA GLN A 7 1.83 -8.66 -18.00
C GLN A 7 2.73 -9.68 -17.29
N PRO A 8 3.39 -10.58 -18.02
CA PRO A 8 4.31 -11.51 -17.40
C PRO A 8 5.49 -10.77 -16.77
N ILE A 9 5.75 -11.06 -15.49
CA ILE A 9 6.91 -10.55 -14.77
C ILE A 9 8.02 -11.60 -14.90
N HIS A 10 9.18 -11.19 -15.43
CA HIS A 10 10.30 -12.08 -15.62
C HIS A 10 11.29 -11.97 -14.46
N LEU A 11 11.78 -13.10 -13.97
CA LEU A 11 12.77 -13.15 -12.88
C LEU A 11 14.03 -12.31 -13.17
N LYS A 12 14.44 -12.23 -14.44
CA LYS A 12 15.60 -11.43 -14.87
C LYS A 12 15.42 -9.91 -14.62
N ASP A 13 14.17 -9.45 -14.52
CA ASP A 13 13.83 -8.04 -14.32
C ASP A 13 13.64 -7.70 -12.83
N TYR A 14 13.77 -8.71 -11.96
CA TYR A 14 13.66 -8.50 -10.52
C TYR A 14 14.84 -7.66 -10.00
N ARG A 15 14.51 -6.69 -9.18
CA ARG A 15 15.47 -5.99 -8.33
C ARG A 15 14.89 -5.84 -6.91
N PRO A 16 15.75 -5.87 -5.87
CA PRO A 16 15.28 -5.57 -4.52
C PRO A 16 14.63 -4.19 -4.43
N PRO A 17 13.66 -3.99 -3.55
CA PRO A 17 13.03 -2.69 -3.36
C PRO A 17 14.05 -1.67 -2.82
N ASP A 18 13.90 -0.42 -3.22
CA ASP A 18 14.77 0.68 -2.76
C ASP A 18 14.52 1.04 -1.28
N TRP A 19 13.35 0.69 -0.77
CA TRP A 19 12.90 0.94 0.60
C TRP A 19 12.40 -0.34 1.25
N LEU A 20 12.80 -0.54 2.51
CA LEU A 20 12.32 -1.64 3.34
C LEU A 20 11.24 -1.13 4.31
N VAL A 21 10.11 -1.80 4.35
CA VAL A 21 9.08 -1.60 5.36
C VAL A 21 9.36 -2.54 6.52
N GLU A 22 9.69 -1.99 7.68
CA GLU A 22 10.02 -2.78 8.87
C GLU A 22 8.78 -3.18 9.65
N THR A 23 7.84 -2.24 9.78
CA THR A 23 6.58 -2.47 10.50
C THR A 23 5.42 -1.79 9.79
N VAL A 24 4.25 -2.39 9.93
CA VAL A 24 2.97 -1.82 9.51
C VAL A 24 1.99 -1.95 10.67
N ALA A 25 1.48 -0.83 11.17
CA ALA A 25 0.37 -0.80 12.12
C ALA A 25 -0.87 -0.25 11.42
N LEU A 26 -2.00 -0.92 11.57
CA LEU A 26 -3.28 -0.52 10.98
C LEU A 26 -4.29 -0.17 12.07
N ASP A 27 -4.95 0.96 11.89
CA ASP A 27 -6.16 1.34 12.62
C ASP A 27 -7.30 1.41 11.59
N VAL A 28 -8.34 0.60 11.76
CA VAL A 28 -9.42 0.45 10.79
C VAL A 28 -10.76 0.78 11.44
N SER A 29 -11.36 1.87 10.99
CA SER A 29 -12.72 2.26 11.38
C SER A 29 -13.70 1.76 10.32
N LEU A 30 -14.35 0.63 10.59
CA LEU A 30 -15.25 -0.04 9.65
C LEU A 30 -16.53 0.78 9.39
N HIS A 31 -16.82 0.99 8.11
CA HIS A 31 -18.08 1.55 7.64
C HIS A 31 -18.44 0.91 6.29
N PRO A 32 -19.72 0.62 5.99
CA PRO A 32 -20.11 -0.09 4.78
C PRO A 32 -19.58 0.50 3.48
N THR A 33 -19.53 1.82 3.37
CA THR A 33 -19.16 2.53 2.13
C THR A 33 -17.99 3.50 2.29
N GLN A 34 -17.55 3.76 3.53
CA GLN A 34 -16.49 4.74 3.84
C GLN A 34 -15.61 4.23 4.98
N THR A 35 -15.11 3.02 4.86
CA THR A 35 -14.15 2.49 5.84
C THR A 35 -12.87 3.32 5.79
N LYS A 36 -12.50 3.85 6.94
CA LYS A 36 -11.27 4.61 7.11
C LYS A 36 -10.16 3.67 7.55
N VAL A 37 -9.04 3.72 6.86
CA VAL A 37 -7.83 2.97 7.19
C VAL A 37 -6.70 3.95 7.45
N ARG A 38 -6.12 3.90 8.65
CA ARG A 38 -4.88 4.60 8.98
C ARG A 38 -3.77 3.58 9.10
N ALA A 39 -2.80 3.66 8.19
CA ALA A 39 -1.60 2.83 8.19
C ALA A 39 -0.42 3.65 8.68
N THR A 40 0.32 3.11 9.64
CA THR A 40 1.59 3.67 10.09
C THR A 40 2.70 2.70 9.72
N LEU A 41 3.57 3.13 8.79
CA LEU A 41 4.68 2.36 8.28
C LEU A 41 5.99 2.91 8.81
N THR A 42 6.85 2.03 9.31
CA THR A 42 8.26 2.38 9.57
C THR A 42 9.08 1.92 8.38
N LEU A 43 9.78 2.87 7.75
CA LEU A 43 10.55 2.65 6.53
C LEU A 43 12.01 2.98 6.76
N LYS A 44 12.87 2.27 6.05
CA LYS A 44 14.30 2.60 5.95
C LYS A 44 14.83 2.37 4.53
N PRO A 45 15.88 3.11 4.12
CA PRO A 45 16.55 2.84 2.86
C PRO A 45 17.10 1.41 2.80
N ASN A 46 17.03 0.80 1.63
CA ASN A 46 17.68 -0.48 1.36
C ASN A 46 19.03 -0.23 0.68
N PRO A 47 20.16 -0.38 1.37
CA PRO A 47 21.48 -0.17 0.76
C PRO A 47 21.72 -1.11 -0.43
N PRO A 48 22.44 -0.70 -1.49
CA PRO A 48 23.25 0.51 -1.59
C PRO A 48 22.54 1.69 -2.30
N VAL A 49 21.21 1.72 -2.38
CA VAL A 49 20.49 2.72 -3.16
C VAL A 49 20.51 4.06 -2.45
N ALA A 50 21.14 5.06 -3.10
CA ALA A 50 21.09 6.44 -2.65
C ALA A 50 19.89 7.16 -3.24
N ALA A 51 19.11 7.87 -2.40
CA ALA A 51 18.10 8.87 -2.77
C ALA A 51 17.07 8.42 -3.83
N ALA A 52 16.51 7.21 -3.69
CA ALA A 52 15.43 6.76 -4.56
C ALA A 52 14.07 7.31 -4.10
N PRO A 53 13.15 7.63 -5.02
CA PRO A 53 11.76 7.93 -4.65
C PRO A 53 11.13 6.77 -3.90
N LEU A 54 10.26 7.08 -2.93
CA LEU A 54 9.40 6.07 -2.34
C LEU A 54 8.16 5.93 -3.22
N ILE A 55 7.92 4.73 -3.74
CA ILE A 55 6.75 4.40 -4.54
C ILE A 55 5.98 3.30 -3.82
N LEU A 56 4.72 3.57 -3.52
CA LEU A 56 3.80 2.61 -2.91
C LEU A 56 2.66 2.31 -3.87
N ASP A 57 2.30 1.05 -3.97
CA ASP A 57 1.19 0.58 -4.78
C ASP A 57 -0.15 0.75 -4.04
N GLY A 58 -1.20 1.04 -4.80
CA GLY A 58 -2.58 1.06 -4.37
C GLY A 58 -3.50 0.43 -5.41
N ASP A 59 -4.76 0.26 -5.07
CA ASP A 59 -5.81 -0.10 -6.03
C ASP A 59 -7.16 0.42 -5.52
N GLY A 60 -7.67 1.46 -6.16
CA GLY A 60 -8.95 2.08 -5.83
C GLY A 60 -8.96 2.83 -4.50
N LEU A 61 -7.81 3.28 -4.01
CA LEU A 61 -7.70 4.02 -2.75
C LEU A 61 -8.04 5.51 -2.92
N SER A 62 -8.70 6.07 -1.91
CA SER A 62 -8.89 7.52 -1.79
C SER A 62 -8.03 8.05 -0.65
N LEU A 63 -6.95 8.75 -0.97
CA LEU A 63 -6.05 9.34 0.02
C LEU A 63 -6.76 10.50 0.75
N VAL A 64 -6.75 10.48 2.08
CA VAL A 64 -7.30 11.52 2.95
C VAL A 64 -6.19 12.41 3.51
N SER A 65 -5.15 11.79 4.06
CA SER A 65 -4.02 12.52 4.62
C SER A 65 -2.74 11.71 4.54
N LEU A 66 -1.63 12.43 4.48
CA LEU A 66 -0.29 11.85 4.47
C LEU A 66 0.59 12.65 5.45
N LYS A 67 1.23 11.94 6.41
CA LYS A 67 2.16 12.54 7.34
C LYS A 67 3.49 11.80 7.33
N LEU A 68 4.56 12.54 7.41
CA LEU A 68 5.91 12.05 7.55
C LEU A 68 6.47 12.51 8.89
N ASP A 69 6.90 11.57 9.73
CA ASP A 69 7.37 11.82 11.10
C ASP A 69 6.42 12.73 11.90
N GLY A 70 5.10 12.50 11.75
CA GLY A 70 4.05 13.27 12.42
C GLY A 70 3.71 14.61 11.78
N THR A 71 4.44 15.06 10.74
CA THR A 71 4.19 16.30 10.04
C THR A 71 3.39 16.05 8.76
N VAL A 72 2.29 16.79 8.57
CA VAL A 72 1.47 16.69 7.34
C VAL A 72 2.31 17.11 6.14
N LEU A 73 2.36 16.26 5.13
CA LEU A 73 3.03 16.58 3.87
C LEU A 73 2.16 17.52 3.02
N PRO A 74 2.74 18.60 2.46
CA PRO A 74 2.02 19.45 1.52
C PRO A 74 1.73 18.70 0.21
N PRO A 75 0.59 19.00 -0.47
CA PRO A 75 0.15 18.29 -1.66
C PRO A 75 1.13 18.30 -2.85
N ASP A 76 2.01 19.27 -2.90
CA ASP A 76 3.03 19.41 -3.94
C ASP A 76 4.30 18.59 -3.68
N SER A 77 4.42 18.00 -2.49
CA SER A 77 5.58 17.17 -2.12
C SER A 77 5.41 15.68 -2.46
N TYR A 78 4.24 15.27 -2.90
CA TYR A 78 3.93 13.89 -3.30
C TYR A 78 2.96 13.85 -4.47
N ALA A 79 2.93 12.72 -5.15
CA ALA A 79 1.91 12.42 -6.16
C ALA A 79 1.06 11.24 -5.70
N ALA A 80 -0.25 11.41 -5.68
CA ALA A 80 -1.19 10.37 -5.30
C ALA A 80 -2.21 10.12 -6.40
N SER A 81 -2.48 8.86 -6.68
CA SER A 81 -3.56 8.38 -7.52
C SER A 81 -4.27 7.22 -6.81
N PRO A 82 -5.41 6.74 -7.29
CA PRO A 82 -6.03 5.54 -6.73
C PRO A 82 -5.11 4.31 -6.72
N ASP A 83 -4.13 4.26 -7.63
CA ASP A 83 -3.30 3.08 -7.87
C ASP A 83 -1.85 3.25 -7.39
N SER A 84 -1.44 4.44 -7.00
CA SER A 84 -0.07 4.67 -6.52
C SER A 84 0.07 5.92 -5.65
N LEU A 85 1.04 5.87 -4.74
CA LEU A 85 1.50 7.00 -3.94
C LEU A 85 3.01 7.12 -4.11
N THR A 86 3.48 8.28 -4.56
CA THR A 86 4.90 8.54 -4.79
C THR A 86 5.37 9.74 -3.99
N ILE A 87 6.43 9.57 -3.20
CA ILE A 87 7.18 10.65 -2.54
C ILE A 87 8.52 10.76 -3.26
N PRO A 88 8.72 11.83 -4.08
CA PRO A 88 9.93 11.95 -4.92
C PRO A 88 11.22 12.13 -4.12
N GLN A 89 11.13 12.78 -2.97
CA GLN A 89 12.28 13.12 -2.12
C GLN A 89 12.01 12.73 -0.66
N PRO A 90 12.00 11.43 -0.34
CA PRO A 90 11.88 11.00 1.05
C PRO A 90 13.17 11.31 1.83
N PRO A 91 13.14 11.28 3.17
CA PRO A 91 14.35 11.44 3.99
C PRO A 91 15.42 10.40 3.66
N ASN A 92 16.70 10.76 3.83
CA ASN A 92 17.82 9.86 3.56
C ASN A 92 18.04 8.75 4.61
N GLY A 93 17.27 8.75 5.67
CA GLY A 93 17.33 7.77 6.76
C GLY A 93 16.01 7.09 7.04
N PRO A 94 15.91 6.34 8.15
CA PRO A 94 14.64 5.78 8.59
C PRO A 94 13.62 6.88 8.92
N PHE A 95 12.35 6.65 8.60
CA PHE A 95 11.25 7.56 8.92
C PHE A 95 9.94 6.79 9.10
N THR A 96 8.95 7.47 9.66
CA THR A 96 7.59 6.96 9.82
C THR A 96 6.66 7.66 8.85
N LEU A 97 5.85 6.89 8.12
CA LEU A 97 4.84 7.37 7.21
C LEU A 97 3.46 6.99 7.73
N GLU A 98 2.60 7.98 7.99
CA GLU A 98 1.19 7.75 8.32
C GLU A 98 0.33 8.08 7.11
N ILE A 99 -0.42 7.11 6.63
CA ILE A 99 -1.29 7.19 5.46
C ILE A 99 -2.72 6.97 5.92
N GLU A 100 -3.61 7.92 5.67
CA GLU A 100 -5.03 7.73 5.92
C GLU A 100 -5.77 7.66 4.59
N THR A 101 -6.49 6.55 4.38
CA THR A 101 -7.27 6.28 3.16
C THR A 101 -8.71 5.95 3.48
N LEU A 102 -9.59 6.16 2.50
CA LEU A 102 -10.96 5.67 2.49
C LEU A 102 -11.09 4.57 1.45
N VAL A 103 -11.81 3.51 1.82
CA VAL A 103 -12.19 2.42 0.94
C VAL A 103 -13.68 2.13 1.06
N ASP A 104 -14.30 1.64 -0.02
CA ASP A 104 -15.70 1.24 -0.05
C ASP A 104 -15.84 -0.29 -0.11
N PRO A 105 -16.03 -0.96 1.06
CA PRO A 105 -16.18 -2.42 1.09
C PRO A 105 -17.43 -2.94 0.37
N THR A 106 -18.50 -2.13 0.29
CA THR A 106 -19.74 -2.52 -0.38
C THR A 106 -19.60 -2.49 -1.90
N ALA A 107 -18.88 -1.50 -2.44
CA ALA A 107 -18.62 -1.40 -3.87
C ALA A 107 -17.52 -2.37 -4.35
N ASN A 108 -16.77 -2.97 -3.45
CA ASN A 108 -15.71 -3.93 -3.78
C ASN A 108 -16.31 -5.29 -4.16
N THR A 109 -16.47 -5.54 -5.46
CA THR A 109 -16.95 -6.80 -6.03
C THR A 109 -15.83 -7.76 -6.46
N GLN A 110 -14.57 -7.36 -6.28
CA GLN A 110 -13.41 -8.16 -6.68
C GLN A 110 -13.09 -9.30 -5.71
N LEU A 111 -13.69 -9.27 -4.51
CA LEU A 111 -13.40 -10.23 -3.42
C LEU A 111 -11.90 -10.25 -3.06
N SER A 112 -11.27 -9.08 -3.14
CA SER A 112 -9.85 -8.87 -2.86
C SER A 112 -9.69 -7.59 -2.06
N GLY A 113 -8.80 -7.57 -1.07
CA GLY A 113 -8.71 -6.52 -0.07
C GLY A 113 -9.84 -6.61 0.96
N LEU A 114 -10.39 -5.48 1.37
CA LEU A 114 -11.54 -5.40 2.28
C LEU A 114 -12.84 -5.30 1.48
N TYR A 115 -13.78 -6.19 1.73
CA TYR A 115 -15.08 -6.23 1.07
C TYR A 115 -16.20 -6.66 2.03
N ARG A 116 -17.44 -6.57 1.57
CA ARG A 116 -18.60 -7.07 2.31
C ARG A 116 -19.27 -8.20 1.54
N SER A 117 -19.63 -9.27 2.29
CA SER A 117 -20.43 -10.38 1.79
C SER A 117 -21.55 -10.68 2.76
N SER A 118 -22.81 -10.60 2.32
CA SER A 118 -24.00 -10.83 3.14
C SER A 118 -23.99 -10.05 4.48
N GLY A 119 -23.52 -8.81 4.43
CA GLY A 119 -23.44 -7.94 5.62
C GLY A 119 -22.18 -8.11 6.47
N THR A 120 -21.39 -9.14 6.24
CA THR A 120 -20.14 -9.42 6.96
C THR A 120 -18.96 -8.74 6.27
N TYR A 121 -18.04 -8.18 7.04
CA TYR A 121 -16.76 -7.69 6.53
C TYR A 121 -15.79 -8.85 6.39
N CYS A 122 -15.15 -8.89 5.24
CA CYS A 122 -14.19 -9.93 4.88
C CYS A 122 -12.91 -9.30 4.33
N THR A 123 -11.79 -9.98 4.50
CA THR A 123 -10.52 -9.58 3.87
C THR A 123 -9.93 -10.75 3.11
N GLN A 124 -9.38 -10.47 1.93
CA GLN A 124 -8.58 -11.40 1.14
C GLN A 124 -7.39 -10.64 0.56
N CYS A 125 -6.19 -10.97 0.99
CA CYS A 125 -4.97 -10.23 0.67
C CYS A 125 -4.02 -10.96 -0.26
N GLU A 126 -4.23 -12.24 -0.53
CA GLU A 126 -3.44 -13.00 -1.49
C GLU A 126 -3.90 -12.73 -2.95
N ALA A 127 -2.97 -12.59 -3.90
CA ALA A 127 -1.54 -12.40 -3.68
C ALA A 127 -1.18 -10.93 -3.44
N GLU A 128 -1.94 -9.97 -3.94
CA GLU A 128 -1.66 -8.53 -3.92
C GLU A 128 -2.87 -7.71 -3.43
N GLY A 129 -3.81 -8.33 -2.73
CA GLY A 129 -5.05 -7.68 -2.28
C GLY A 129 -4.85 -6.61 -1.21
N PHE A 130 -3.73 -6.59 -0.51
CA PHE A 130 -3.47 -5.62 0.54
C PHE A 130 -3.40 -4.18 0.02
N ARG A 131 -3.00 -3.98 -1.25
CA ARG A 131 -3.03 -2.67 -1.93
C ARG A 131 -4.42 -2.06 -2.07
N ARG A 132 -5.50 -2.87 -1.89
CA ARG A 132 -6.90 -2.40 -1.86
C ARG A 132 -7.35 -1.95 -0.49
N ILE A 133 -6.50 -2.07 0.52
CA ILE A 133 -6.77 -1.63 1.91
C ILE A 133 -6.01 -0.36 2.21
N THR A 134 -4.71 -0.33 1.88
CA THR A 134 -3.83 0.82 2.06
C THR A 134 -2.69 0.77 1.05
N SER A 135 -1.94 1.88 0.93
CA SER A 135 -0.74 1.93 0.08
C SER A 135 0.37 1.07 0.66
N VAL A 136 0.99 0.24 -0.17
CA VAL A 136 1.99 -0.76 0.23
C VAL A 136 3.17 -0.80 -0.73
N SER A 137 4.30 -1.32 -0.26
CA SER A 137 5.44 -1.66 -1.11
C SER A 137 5.40 -3.17 -1.38
N TYR A 138 5.26 -3.53 -2.65
CA TYR A 138 5.38 -4.92 -3.08
C TYR A 138 6.74 -5.17 -3.71
N THR A 139 7.29 -6.36 -3.42
CA THR A 139 8.39 -6.92 -4.20
C THR A 139 7.78 -7.79 -5.30
N HIS A 140 8.40 -7.87 -6.47
CA HIS A 140 7.93 -8.72 -7.57
C HIS A 140 7.97 -10.21 -7.23
N LEU A 141 8.71 -10.60 -6.21
CA LEU A 141 8.72 -11.94 -5.62
C LEU A 141 8.17 -11.85 -4.20
N THR A 142 6.88 -11.76 -4.07
CA THR A 142 6.25 -12.26 -2.86
C THR A 142 6.34 -13.76 -2.94
N LEU A 143 7.27 -14.33 -2.23
CA LEU A 143 7.21 -15.76 -1.98
C LEU A 143 5.86 -16.03 -1.34
N PRO A 144 5.07 -16.96 -1.88
CA PRO A 144 3.90 -17.39 -1.15
C PRO A 144 4.37 -17.79 0.23
N THR A 145 3.70 -17.33 1.25
CA THR A 145 3.95 -17.82 2.60
C THR A 145 3.76 -19.30 2.53
N ILE A 146 4.85 -20.04 2.51
CA ILE A 146 4.79 -21.49 2.49
C ILE A 146 4.25 -21.84 3.85
N LEU A 147 3.00 -22.24 3.86
CA LEU A 147 2.45 -22.94 4.99
C LEU A 147 3.20 -24.26 5.05
N LEU A 148 4.21 -24.34 5.90
CA LEU A 148 4.80 -25.61 6.27
C LEU A 148 3.77 -26.34 7.11
N VAL A 149 3.16 -27.34 6.53
CA VAL A 149 2.36 -28.34 7.23
C VAL A 149 3.31 -29.30 7.92
#